data_24420aa27e6f40e3c7695b66a0fcff87
#
_entry.id   24420aa27e6f40e3c7695b66a0fcff87
#
_cell.length_a   1.000
_cell.length_b   1.000
_cell.length_c   1.000
_cell.angle_alpha   90.00
_cell.angle_beta   90.00
_cell.angle_gamma   90.00
#
_symmetry.space_group_name_H-M   'P 1'
#
loop_
_entity.id
_entity.type
_entity.pdbx_description
1 polymer ?
#
loop_
_entity_poly.entity_id
_entity_poly.type
_entity_poly.pdbx_seq_one_letter_code
_entity_poly.pdbx_strand_id
1 'polypeptide(L)'
;MGIELKMPALSPTMEQGTLAKWLKQEGDTIQPGDIIAEIETDKATMEFEAIDEGVLEKILVPAGTEDVAVGAVIALIAGEGEE
;
A
#
# COMPACT_ATOMS: atom_id res chain seq x y z
N MET A 1 7.77 -1.07 16.60
CA MET A 1 7.91 -0.06 15.55
C MET A 1 7.28 -0.54 14.28
N GLY A 2 6.60 0.36 13.60
CA GLY A 2 5.95 0.00 12.36
C GLY A 2 6.83 0.22 11.15
N ILE A 3 6.43 -0.41 10.08
CA ILE A 3 7.03 -0.21 8.78
C ILE A 3 6.11 0.69 7.99
N GLU A 4 6.65 1.73 7.39
CA GLU A 4 5.85 2.63 6.58
C GLU A 4 5.66 2.03 5.20
N LEU A 5 4.41 1.91 4.80
CA LEU A 5 4.07 1.43 3.47
C LEU A 5 3.85 2.66 2.60
N LYS A 6 4.68 2.81 1.58
CA LYS A 6 4.66 4.02 0.76
C LYS A 6 4.11 3.70 -0.61
N MET A 7 3.51 4.71 -1.23
CA MET A 7 3.00 4.58 -2.58
C MET A 7 4.16 4.23 -3.51
N PRO A 8 4.10 3.08 -4.19
CA PRO A 8 5.20 2.67 -5.06
C PRO A 8 5.10 3.32 -6.43
N ALA A 9 6.24 3.43 -7.09
CA ALA A 9 6.27 3.81 -8.48
C ALA A 9 6.08 2.54 -9.31
N LEU A 10 4.89 2.37 -9.85
CA LEU A 10 4.55 1.18 -10.62
C LEU A 10 4.95 1.29 -12.08
N SER A 11 5.41 2.45 -12.49
CA SER A 11 6.00 2.65 -13.80
C SER A 11 7.13 3.66 -13.66
N PRO A 12 8.07 3.69 -14.63
CA PRO A 12 9.22 4.60 -14.51
C PRO A 12 8.84 6.08 -14.51
N THR A 13 7.69 6.42 -15.07
CA THR A 13 7.27 7.81 -15.16
C THR A 13 6.16 8.16 -14.20
N MET A 14 5.81 7.26 -13.31
CA MET A 14 4.72 7.48 -12.38
C MET A 14 5.12 8.47 -11.29
N GLU A 15 4.34 9.52 -11.12
CA GLU A 15 4.56 10.51 -10.08
C GLU A 15 3.51 10.41 -8.99
N GLN A 16 2.33 9.93 -9.33
CA GLN A 16 1.23 9.80 -8.39
C GLN A 16 0.25 8.77 -8.92
N GLY A 17 -0.63 8.32 -8.06
CA GLY A 17 -1.66 7.37 -8.45
C GLY A 17 -2.87 7.51 -7.56
N THR A 18 -3.93 6.80 -7.91
CA THR A 18 -5.14 6.76 -7.13
C THR A 18 -5.17 5.44 -6.36
N LEU A 19 -5.39 5.54 -5.06
CA LEU A 19 -5.54 4.33 -4.25
C LEU A 19 -6.99 3.85 -4.43
N ALA A 20 -7.18 2.99 -5.41
CA ALA A 20 -8.51 2.63 -5.85
C ALA A 20 -9.23 1.74 -4.83
N LYS A 21 -8.49 0.81 -4.23
CA LYS A 21 -9.14 -0.17 -3.36
C LYS A 21 -8.11 -0.79 -2.43
N TRP A 22 -8.54 -1.07 -1.20
CA TRP A 22 -7.76 -1.85 -0.25
C TRP A 22 -8.29 -3.27 -0.23
N LEU A 23 -7.40 -4.25 -0.41
CA LEU A 23 -7.76 -5.67 -0.37
C LEU A 23 -7.48 -6.28 0.99
N LYS A 24 -6.71 -5.59 1.81
CA LYS A 24 -6.47 -5.96 3.19
C LYS A 24 -7.02 -4.87 4.09
N GLN A 25 -7.36 -5.24 5.31
CA GLN A 25 -7.92 -4.31 6.29
C GLN A 25 -6.99 -4.20 7.48
N GLU A 26 -7.21 -3.17 8.27
CA GLU A 26 -6.44 -3.01 9.50
C GLU A 26 -6.64 -4.26 10.37
N GLY A 27 -5.53 -4.81 10.83
CA GLY A 27 -5.52 -6.03 11.60
C GLY A 27 -5.25 -7.28 10.80
N ASP A 28 -5.24 -7.20 9.47
CA ASP A 28 -4.99 -8.37 8.64
C ASP A 28 -3.50 -8.67 8.58
N THR A 29 -3.19 -9.96 8.56
CA THR A 29 -1.81 -10.40 8.37
C THR A 29 -1.43 -10.29 6.91
N ILE A 30 -0.24 -9.77 6.66
CA ILE A 30 0.28 -9.55 5.32
C ILE A 30 1.54 -10.38 5.16
N GLN A 31 1.66 -11.05 4.01
CA GLN A 31 2.83 -11.86 3.69
C GLN A 31 3.38 -11.41 2.34
N PRO A 32 4.68 -11.64 2.10
CA PRO A 32 5.25 -11.30 0.79
C PRO A 32 4.48 -11.99 -0.32
N GLY A 33 4.16 -11.22 -1.34
CA GLY A 33 3.38 -11.72 -2.46
C GLY A 33 1.88 -11.48 -2.35
N ASP A 34 1.40 -11.08 -1.17
CA ASP A 34 -0.01 -10.77 -1.00
C ASP A 34 -0.33 -9.45 -1.69
N ILE A 35 -1.48 -9.42 -2.35
CA ILE A 35 -1.95 -8.18 -2.95
C ILE A 35 -2.64 -7.38 -1.86
N ILE A 36 -2.10 -6.22 -1.56
CA ILE A 36 -2.59 -5.38 -0.47
C ILE A 36 -3.66 -4.41 -0.95
N ALA A 37 -3.44 -3.83 -2.13
CA ALA A 37 -4.30 -2.76 -2.62
C ALA A 37 -4.24 -2.72 -4.13
N GLU A 38 -5.21 -2.02 -4.72
CA GLU A 38 -5.21 -1.73 -6.14
C GLU A 38 -4.95 -0.26 -6.33
N ILE A 39 -4.05 0.06 -7.25
CA ILE A 39 -3.66 1.43 -7.52
C ILE A 39 -3.95 1.72 -8.98
N GLU A 40 -4.69 2.79 -9.20
CA GLU A 40 -5.07 3.20 -10.54
C GLU A 40 -4.14 4.30 -11.02
N THR A 41 -3.64 4.15 -12.23
CA THR A 41 -2.82 5.16 -12.87
C THR A 41 -3.54 5.65 -14.13
N ASP A 42 -2.94 6.62 -14.81
CA ASP A 42 -3.52 7.15 -16.04
C ASP A 42 -3.52 6.12 -17.17
N LYS A 43 -2.81 5.02 -16.99
CA LYS A 43 -2.71 3.99 -18.04
C LYS A 43 -3.44 2.71 -17.69
N ALA A 44 -3.46 2.33 -16.41
CA ALA A 44 -4.04 1.05 -16.01
C ALA A 44 -4.21 0.98 -14.52
N THR A 45 -4.99 0.00 -14.08
CA THR A 45 -5.07 -0.35 -12.66
C THR A 45 -4.03 -1.41 -12.39
N MET A 46 -3.25 -1.20 -11.35
CA MET A 46 -2.18 -2.11 -10.98
C MET A 46 -2.37 -2.58 -9.56
N GLU A 47 -1.82 -3.74 -9.26
CA GLU A 47 -1.91 -4.33 -7.93
C GLU A 47 -0.65 -4.03 -7.14
N PHE A 48 -0.84 -3.63 -5.89
CA PHE A 48 0.27 -3.38 -4.99
C PHE A 48 0.53 -4.63 -4.18
N GLU A 49 1.66 -5.26 -4.45
CA GLU A 49 2.07 -6.50 -3.83
C GLU A 49 2.95 -6.21 -2.63
N ALA A 50 2.72 -6.93 -1.53
CA ALA A 50 3.55 -6.78 -0.35
C ALA A 50 4.92 -7.41 -0.59
N ILE A 51 5.95 -6.74 -0.10
CA ILE A 51 7.30 -7.27 -0.14
C ILE A 51 7.79 -7.68 1.24
N ASP A 52 7.09 -7.26 2.28
CA ASP A 52 7.40 -7.57 3.66
C ASP A 52 6.24 -8.27 4.31
N GLU A 53 6.51 -8.98 5.40
CA GLU A 53 5.45 -9.60 6.18
C GLU A 53 5.18 -8.82 7.44
N GLY A 54 3.97 -8.94 7.95
CA GLY A 54 3.55 -8.24 9.15
C GLY A 54 2.05 -8.16 9.24
N VAL A 55 1.57 -7.25 10.08
CA VAL A 55 0.16 -7.01 10.25
C VAL A 55 -0.14 -5.58 9.84
N LEU A 56 -1.17 -5.40 9.03
CA LEU A 56 -1.57 -4.06 8.61
C LEU A 56 -2.11 -3.33 9.82
N GLU A 57 -1.32 -2.39 10.32
CA GLU A 57 -1.61 -1.73 11.58
C GLU A 57 -2.58 -0.58 11.41
N LYS A 58 -2.36 0.23 10.38
CA LYS A 58 -3.18 1.40 10.17
C LYS A 58 -3.18 1.79 8.70
N ILE A 59 -4.35 2.16 8.20
CA ILE A 59 -4.48 2.69 6.84
C ILE A 59 -4.55 4.21 6.97
N LEU A 60 -3.57 4.89 6.39
CA LEU A 60 -3.49 6.34 6.45
C LEU A 60 -4.16 7.00 5.26
N VAL A 61 -4.20 6.30 4.12
CA VAL A 61 -4.83 6.79 2.91
C VAL A 61 -5.96 5.84 2.56
N PRO A 62 -7.19 6.27 2.69
CA PRO A 62 -8.33 5.37 2.43
C PRO A 62 -8.50 5.11 0.94
N ALA A 63 -9.27 4.06 0.65
CA ALA A 63 -9.62 3.73 -0.72
C ALA A 63 -10.37 4.89 -1.36
N GLY A 64 -10.09 5.14 -2.63
CA GLY A 64 -10.72 6.23 -3.35
C GLY A 64 -9.96 7.54 -3.30
N THR A 65 -8.83 7.58 -2.60
CA THR A 65 -8.02 8.79 -2.54
C THR A 65 -7.24 8.96 -3.84
N GLU A 66 -7.40 10.11 -4.46
CA GLU A 66 -6.74 10.42 -5.73
C GLU A 66 -5.47 11.21 -5.50
N ASP A 67 -4.61 11.18 -6.51
CA ASP A 67 -3.39 11.99 -6.55
C ASP A 67 -2.48 11.74 -5.36
N VAL A 68 -2.31 10.47 -5.01
CA VAL A 68 -1.39 10.08 -3.95
C VAL A 68 0.01 10.07 -4.55
N ALA A 69 0.88 10.91 -4.02
CA ALA A 69 2.23 11.05 -4.54
C ALA A 69 3.06 9.79 -4.28
N VAL A 70 3.90 9.43 -5.23
CA VAL A 70 4.85 8.35 -5.04
C VAL A 70 5.76 8.71 -3.87
N GLY A 71 5.91 7.78 -2.94
CA GLY A 71 6.69 8.00 -1.73
C GLY A 71 5.87 8.44 -0.54
N ALA A 72 4.60 8.80 -0.74
CA ALA A 72 3.75 9.17 0.39
C ALA A 72 3.44 7.92 1.22
N VAL A 73 3.42 8.08 2.54
CA VAL A 73 3.09 6.98 3.43
C VAL A 73 1.59 6.72 3.34
N ILE A 74 1.21 5.53 2.93
CA ILE A 74 -0.20 5.20 2.75
C ILE A 74 -0.74 4.29 3.85
N ALA A 75 0.15 3.59 4.54
CA ALA A 75 -0.27 2.70 5.62
C ALA A 75 0.91 2.39 6.51
N LEU A 76 0.62 1.82 7.66
CA LEU A 76 1.65 1.35 8.59
C LEU A 76 1.48 -0.14 8.79
N ILE A 77 2.59 -0.85 8.81
CA ILE A 77 2.61 -2.29 9.01
C ILE A 77 3.48 -2.58 10.23
N ALA A 78 2.94 -3.38 11.15
CA ALA A 78 3.72 -3.85 12.29
C ALA A 78 4.52 -5.07 11.83
N GLY A 79 5.82 -5.01 11.99
CA GLY A 79 6.67 -6.11 11.59
C GLY A 79 6.40 -7.34 12.43
N GLU A 80 6.62 -8.51 11.83
CA GLU A 80 6.43 -9.75 12.54
C GLU A 80 7.44 -9.86 13.66
N GLY A 81 6.99 -10.21 14.85
CA GLY A 81 7.86 -10.32 15.99
C GLY A 81 8.04 -9.03 16.77
N GLU A 82 7.46 -7.96 16.30
CA GLU A 82 7.49 -6.68 17.02
C GLU A 82 6.32 -6.57 17.97
N GLU A 83 6.56 -5.88 19.05
CA GLU A 83 5.53 -5.67 20.06
C GLU A 83 5.27 -4.21 20.29
#